data_e3a3e29d8c575acba107d95755f5b077
#
_entry.id   e3a3e29d8c575acba107d95755f5b077
#
_cell.length_a   1.000
_cell.length_b   1.000
_cell.length_c   1.000
_cell.angle_alpha   90.00
_cell.angle_beta   90.00
_cell.angle_gamma   90.00
#
_symmetry.space_group_name_H-M   'P 1'
#
loop_
_entity.id
_entity.type
_entity.pdbx_description
1 polymer ?
#
loop_
_entity_poly.entity_id
_entity_poly.type
_entity_poly.pdbx_seq_one_letter_code
_entity_poly.pdbx_strand_id
1 'polypeptide(L)'
;MADVKSLNNPLFLREEELRYSIELLFFAYRDFTAEADAILAERDLGRAHHRVIYFVGRQPGITISELLEILNITKQSLSRVLGRLVDDEFVRLEQGQDDKRQRLLSLTDRGHSPVSYTHLTLP
;
A
#
# COMPACT_ATOMS: atom_id res chain seq x y z
N MET A 1 24.38 -12.64 -8.98
CA MET A 1 24.44 -11.37 -8.42
C MET A 1 25.81 -11.07 -7.93
N ALA A 2 26.35 -10.08 -8.48
CA ALA A 2 27.65 -9.74 -8.11
C ALA A 2 27.72 -9.63 -6.66
N ASP A 3 28.69 -9.91 -6.27
CA ASP A 3 29.19 -9.84 -5.09
C ASP A 3 28.90 -8.57 -4.36
N VAL A 4 28.00 -8.68 -3.41
CA VAL A 4 27.68 -7.57 -2.52
C VAL A 4 28.92 -7.01 -1.86
N LYS A 5 29.92 -7.84 -1.67
CA LYS A 5 31.17 -7.41 -1.10
C LYS A 5 31.93 -6.46 -2.02
N SER A 6 31.88 -6.70 -3.32
CA SER A 6 32.58 -5.87 -4.27
C SER A 6 31.86 -4.55 -4.53
N LEU A 7 30.63 -4.42 -4.08
CA LEU A 7 29.84 -3.21 -4.23
C LEU A 7 29.98 -2.25 -3.07
N ASN A 8 30.99 -2.40 -2.23
CA ASN A 8 31.21 -1.51 -1.13
C ASN A 8 30.04 -1.47 -0.17
N ASN A 9 29.78 -2.52 0.49
CA ASN A 9 28.75 -2.60 1.50
C ASN A 9 28.86 -1.43 2.48
N PRO A 10 27.97 -0.44 2.46
CA PRO A 10 28.10 0.75 3.29
C PRO A 10 27.94 0.49 4.77
N LEU A 11 27.42 -0.67 5.13
CA LEU A 11 27.22 -1.06 6.51
C LEU A 11 28.32 -1.98 7.00
N PHE A 12 29.27 -2.30 6.13
CA PHE A 12 30.37 -3.21 6.44
C PHE A 12 29.92 -4.58 6.95
N LEU A 13 28.75 -5.01 6.48
CA LEU A 13 28.22 -6.31 6.87
C LEU A 13 28.77 -7.40 5.94
N ARG A 14 28.94 -8.60 6.49
CA ARG A 14 29.29 -9.74 5.68
C ARG A 14 28.10 -10.18 4.85
N GLU A 15 28.37 -10.93 3.81
CA GLU A 15 27.32 -11.44 2.94
C GLU A 15 26.26 -12.23 3.71
N GLU A 16 26.69 -13.07 4.64
CA GLU A 16 25.76 -13.85 5.46
C GLU A 16 24.89 -12.96 6.34
N GLU A 17 25.48 -11.91 6.90
CA GLU A 17 24.74 -10.96 7.73
C GLU A 17 23.70 -10.21 6.90
N LEU A 18 24.04 -9.88 5.67
CA LEU A 18 23.10 -9.24 4.75
C LEU A 18 21.95 -10.16 4.40
N ARG A 19 22.25 -11.42 4.11
CA ARG A 19 21.21 -12.41 3.81
C ARG A 19 20.28 -12.60 5.00
N TYR A 20 20.86 -12.72 6.17
CA TYR A 20 20.08 -12.87 7.39
C TYR A 20 19.19 -11.67 7.62
N SER A 21 19.70 -10.46 7.40
CA SER A 21 18.91 -9.25 7.53
C SER A 21 17.75 -9.20 6.55
N ILE A 22 17.98 -9.61 5.31
CA ILE A 22 16.94 -9.68 4.29
C ILE A 22 15.86 -10.67 4.69
N GLU A 23 16.27 -11.84 5.19
CA GLU A 23 15.33 -12.86 5.64
C GLU A 23 14.51 -12.38 6.84
N LEU A 24 15.16 -11.69 7.78
CA LEU A 24 14.44 -11.13 8.93
C LEU A 24 13.40 -10.13 8.49
N LEU A 25 13.73 -9.27 7.53
CA LEU A 25 12.77 -8.32 6.98
C LEU A 25 11.59 -9.03 6.32
N PHE A 26 11.89 -10.07 5.56
CA PHE A 26 10.86 -10.84 4.89
C PHE A 26 9.91 -11.50 5.91
N PHE A 27 10.45 -12.19 6.89
CA PHE A 27 9.64 -12.89 7.87
C PHE A 27 8.89 -11.94 8.78
N ALA A 28 9.55 -10.85 9.20
CA ALA A 28 8.89 -9.84 10.02
C ALA A 28 7.71 -9.21 9.27
N TYR A 29 7.90 -8.86 8.01
CA TYR A 29 6.83 -8.30 7.19
C TYR A 29 5.70 -9.30 6.99
N ARG A 30 6.04 -10.55 6.70
CA ARG A 30 5.04 -11.60 6.52
C ARG A 30 4.18 -11.78 7.78
N ASP A 31 4.82 -11.90 8.92
CA ASP A 31 4.09 -12.13 10.17
C ASP A 31 3.32 -10.89 10.61
N PHE A 32 3.91 -9.73 10.36
CA PHE A 32 3.31 -8.45 10.71
C PHE A 32 2.03 -8.19 9.90
N THR A 33 2.02 -8.57 8.63
CA THR A 33 0.87 -8.34 7.75
C THR A 33 -0.15 -9.47 7.79
N ALA A 34 0.19 -10.60 8.38
CA ALA A 34 -0.70 -11.77 8.38
C ALA A 34 -2.05 -11.48 9.03
N GLU A 35 -2.05 -10.77 10.13
CA GLU A 35 -3.29 -10.41 10.83
C GLU A 35 -4.16 -9.48 9.97
N ALA A 36 -3.53 -8.47 9.38
CA ALA A 36 -4.22 -7.56 8.48
C ALA A 36 -4.76 -8.29 7.25
N ASP A 37 -3.97 -9.20 6.70
CA ASP A 37 -4.39 -10.00 5.56
C ASP A 37 -5.63 -10.85 5.90
N ALA A 38 -5.68 -11.42 7.08
CA ALA A 38 -6.81 -12.22 7.53
C ALA A 38 -8.08 -11.38 7.64
N ILE A 39 -7.96 -10.18 8.21
CA ILE A 39 -9.08 -9.26 8.35
C ILE A 39 -9.59 -8.83 6.97
N LEU A 40 -8.68 -8.53 6.06
CA LEU A 40 -9.04 -8.16 4.70
C LEU A 40 -9.71 -9.30 3.95
N ALA A 41 -9.24 -10.52 4.17
CA ALA A 41 -9.80 -11.69 3.51
C ALA A 41 -11.27 -11.90 3.89
N GLU A 42 -11.67 -11.53 5.10
CA GLU A 42 -13.07 -11.61 5.53
C GLU A 42 -13.95 -10.71 4.67
N ARG A 43 -13.38 -9.67 4.06
CA ARG A 43 -14.08 -8.76 3.18
C ARG A 43 -13.73 -9.00 1.72
N ASP A 44 -13.04 -10.09 1.44
CA ASP A 44 -12.59 -10.44 0.10
C ASP A 44 -11.69 -9.36 -0.50
N LEU A 45 -10.83 -8.79 0.32
CA LEU A 45 -9.85 -7.80 -0.09
C LEU A 45 -8.45 -8.33 0.14
N GLY A 46 -7.48 -7.76 -0.57
CA GLY A 46 -6.09 -8.15 -0.47
C GLY A 46 -5.16 -7.00 -0.12
N ARG A 47 -3.87 -7.25 -0.16
CA ARG A 47 -2.85 -6.25 0.19
C ARG A 47 -2.89 -5.01 -0.68
N ALA A 48 -3.18 -5.18 -1.96
CA ALA A 48 -3.26 -4.03 -2.86
C ALA A 48 -4.36 -3.08 -2.42
N HIS A 49 -5.49 -3.62 -2.01
CA HIS A 49 -6.60 -2.83 -1.49
C HIS A 49 -6.21 -2.12 -0.20
N HIS A 50 -5.53 -2.83 0.69
CA HIS A 50 -5.05 -2.24 1.93
C HIS A 50 -4.13 -1.05 1.69
N ARG A 51 -3.18 -1.19 0.78
CA ARG A 51 -2.23 -0.12 0.48
C ARG A 51 -2.94 1.13 -0.03
N VAL A 52 -3.93 0.95 -0.88
CA VAL A 52 -4.70 2.07 -1.39
C VAL A 52 -5.47 2.74 -0.26
N ILE A 53 -6.17 1.97 0.56
CA ILE A 53 -6.91 2.52 1.70
C ILE A 53 -5.98 3.30 2.63
N TYR A 54 -4.81 2.73 2.92
CA TYR A 54 -3.86 3.37 3.80
C TYR A 54 -3.40 4.74 3.28
N PHE A 55 -2.95 4.79 2.04
CA PHE A 55 -2.41 6.04 1.50
C PHE A 55 -3.49 7.09 1.22
N VAL A 56 -4.66 6.66 0.80
CA VAL A 56 -5.78 7.58 0.64
C VAL A 56 -6.20 8.15 1.99
N GLY A 57 -6.19 7.32 3.04
CA GLY A 57 -6.49 7.78 4.38
C GLY A 57 -5.46 8.75 4.93
N ARG A 58 -4.18 8.53 4.61
CA ARG A 58 -3.08 9.41 5.05
C ARG A 58 -3.10 10.75 4.34
N GLN A 59 -3.57 10.78 3.13
CA GLN A 59 -3.54 11.99 2.31
C GLN A 59 -4.89 12.16 1.59
N PRO A 60 -5.91 12.60 2.31
CA PRO A 60 -7.21 12.85 1.69
C PRO A 60 -7.08 13.87 0.56
N GLY A 61 -7.72 13.60 -0.56
CA GLY A 61 -7.59 14.43 -1.74
C GLY A 61 -6.41 14.05 -2.63
N ILE A 62 -5.74 12.94 -2.35
CA ILE A 62 -4.65 12.47 -3.19
C ILE A 62 -5.17 12.18 -4.61
N THR A 63 -4.37 12.53 -5.62
CA THR A 63 -4.74 12.25 -7.01
C THR A 63 -4.35 10.82 -7.38
N ILE A 64 -4.95 10.33 -8.45
CA ILE A 64 -4.58 9.02 -8.98
C ILE A 64 -3.12 9.00 -9.40
N SER A 65 -2.63 10.08 -10.00
CA SER A 65 -1.23 10.19 -10.41
C SER A 65 -0.27 10.09 -9.23
N GLU A 66 -0.58 10.79 -8.15
CA GLU A 66 0.23 10.74 -6.94
C GLU A 66 0.24 9.35 -6.32
N LEU A 67 -0.92 8.71 -6.31
CA LEU A 67 -1.04 7.36 -5.77
C LEU A 67 -0.26 6.35 -6.60
N LEU A 68 -0.30 6.47 -7.92
CA LEU A 68 0.49 5.62 -8.81
C LEU A 68 1.99 5.75 -8.54
N GLU A 69 2.43 6.98 -8.30
CA GLU A 69 3.83 7.24 -8.01
C GLU A 69 4.26 6.58 -6.70
N ILE A 70 3.43 6.68 -5.66
CA ILE A 70 3.72 6.06 -4.37
C ILE A 70 3.77 4.54 -4.49
N LEU A 71 2.76 3.96 -5.12
CA LEU A 71 2.62 2.50 -5.17
C LEU A 71 3.51 1.85 -6.21
N ASN A 72 3.96 2.62 -7.19
CA ASN A 72 4.82 2.12 -8.28
C ASN A 72 4.21 0.89 -8.97
N ILE A 73 2.94 0.99 -9.31
CA ILE A 73 2.21 -0.05 -10.03
C ILE A 73 1.66 0.52 -11.33
N THR A 74 1.14 -0.34 -12.19
CA THR A 74 0.57 0.11 -13.45
C THR A 74 -0.78 0.78 -13.21
N LYS A 75 -1.12 1.69 -14.12
CA LYS A 75 -2.41 2.36 -14.09
C LYS A 75 -3.56 1.35 -14.16
N GLN A 76 -3.37 0.31 -14.94
CA GLN A 76 -4.37 -0.74 -15.10
C GLN A 76 -4.60 -1.50 -13.79
N SER A 77 -3.53 -1.84 -13.09
CA SER A 77 -3.63 -2.52 -11.79
C SER A 77 -4.35 -1.64 -10.77
N LEU A 78 -4.00 -0.36 -10.72
CA LEU A 78 -4.65 0.56 -9.79
C LEU A 78 -6.13 0.74 -10.13
N SER A 79 -6.47 0.86 -11.40
CA SER A 79 -7.88 0.99 -11.81
C SER A 79 -8.72 -0.15 -11.33
N ARG A 80 -8.19 -1.36 -11.39
CA ARG A 80 -8.89 -2.56 -10.94
C ARG A 80 -9.15 -2.52 -9.43
N VAL A 81 -8.12 -2.17 -8.68
CA VAL A 81 -8.22 -2.07 -7.21
C VAL A 81 -9.17 -0.94 -6.82
N LEU A 82 -9.02 0.23 -7.42
CA LEU A 82 -9.89 1.38 -7.14
C LEU A 82 -11.35 1.10 -7.50
N GLY A 83 -11.58 0.45 -8.62
CA GLY A 83 -12.93 0.10 -9.02
C GLY A 83 -13.65 -0.69 -7.94
N ARG A 84 -12.97 -1.68 -7.38
CA ARG A 84 -13.51 -2.48 -6.30
C ARG A 84 -13.78 -1.64 -5.05
N LEU A 85 -12.83 -0.79 -4.67
CA LEU A 85 -12.97 0.03 -3.46
C LEU A 85 -14.04 1.10 -3.58
N VAL A 86 -14.25 1.64 -4.77
CA VAL A 86 -15.32 2.60 -5.01
C VAL A 86 -16.67 1.89 -5.01
N ASP A 87 -16.76 0.75 -5.67
CA ASP A 87 -18.00 -0.02 -5.73
C ASP A 87 -18.45 -0.48 -4.34
N ASP A 88 -17.51 -0.88 -3.50
CA ASP A 88 -17.79 -1.31 -2.13
C ASP A 88 -17.88 -0.14 -1.14
N GLU A 89 -17.80 1.08 -1.64
CA GLU A 89 -17.96 2.31 -0.85
C GLU A 89 -16.91 2.51 0.24
N PHE A 90 -15.70 2.04 0.02
CA PHE A 90 -14.56 2.34 0.89
C PHE A 90 -13.88 3.65 0.51
N VAL A 91 -13.88 3.97 -0.77
CA VAL A 91 -13.20 5.14 -1.32
C VAL A 91 -14.17 5.95 -2.16
N ARG A 92 -14.06 7.26 -2.04
CA ARG A 92 -14.83 8.22 -2.84
C ARG A 92 -13.91 8.85 -3.87
N LEU A 93 -14.39 8.93 -5.09
CA LEU A 93 -13.67 9.54 -6.19
C LEU A 93 -14.38 10.83 -6.57
N GLU A 94 -13.67 11.95 -6.51
CA GLU A 94 -14.22 13.25 -6.84
C GLU A 94 -13.42 13.92 -7.95
N GLN A 95 -14.06 14.76 -8.74
CA GLN A 95 -13.39 15.53 -9.76
C GLN A 95 -12.68 16.71 -9.12
N GLY A 96 -11.48 17.04 -9.59
CA GLY A 96 -10.74 18.19 -9.10
C GLY A 96 -11.47 19.50 -9.43
N GLN A 97 -11.42 20.47 -8.52
CA GLN A 97 -12.06 21.76 -8.73
C GLN A 97 -11.23 22.66 -9.63
N ASP A 98 -9.92 22.68 -9.40
CA ASP A 98 -9.01 23.53 -10.17
C ASP A 98 -8.68 22.92 -11.52
N ASP A 99 -8.48 21.61 -11.57
CA ASP A 99 -8.24 20.89 -12.81
C ASP A 99 -9.24 19.73 -12.89
N LYS A 100 -10.22 19.88 -13.76
CA LYS A 100 -11.29 18.91 -13.91
C LYS A 100 -10.84 17.56 -14.46
N ARG A 101 -9.61 17.49 -14.96
CA ARG A 101 -9.04 16.22 -15.43
C ARG A 101 -8.52 15.38 -14.29
N GLN A 102 -8.29 16.00 -13.13
CA GLN A 102 -7.82 15.29 -11.95
C GLN A 102 -8.94 14.54 -11.26
N ARG A 103 -8.61 13.40 -10.72
CA ARG A 103 -9.50 12.63 -9.86
C ARG A 103 -8.90 12.60 -8.47
N LEU A 104 -9.67 13.05 -7.49
CA LEU A 104 -9.25 13.12 -6.09
C LEU A 104 -9.88 12.00 -5.31
N LEU A 105 -9.10 11.39 -4.45
CA LEU A 105 -9.53 10.22 -3.67
C LEU A 105 -9.62 10.57 -2.20
N SER A 106 -10.65 10.07 -1.54
CA SER A 106 -10.78 10.18 -0.09
C SER A 106 -11.51 8.95 0.43
N LEU A 107 -11.33 8.66 1.71
CA LEU A 107 -12.05 7.54 2.32
C LEU A 107 -13.46 7.97 2.69
N THR A 108 -14.39 7.02 2.55
CA THR A 108 -15.74 7.15 3.09
C THR A 108 -15.73 6.81 4.57
N ASP A 109 -16.85 6.96 5.25
CA ASP A 109 -16.97 6.53 6.66
C ASP A 109 -16.65 5.05 6.79
N ARG A 110 -17.07 4.25 5.83
CA ARG A 110 -16.78 2.82 5.81
C ARG A 110 -15.28 2.57 5.64
N GLY A 111 -14.60 3.37 4.82
CA GLY A 111 -13.17 3.26 4.63
C GLY A 111 -12.38 3.61 5.88
N HIS A 112 -12.94 4.43 6.74
CA HIS A 112 -12.33 4.82 8.02
C HIS A 112 -12.65 3.84 9.15
N SER A 113 -13.32 2.74 8.88
CA SER A 113 -13.69 1.80 9.95
C SER A 113 -12.44 1.32 10.70
N PRO A 114 -12.57 0.99 11.99
CA PRO A 114 -11.42 0.54 12.79
C PRO A 114 -10.67 -0.62 12.15
N VAL A 115 -11.38 -1.53 11.51
CA VAL A 115 -10.76 -2.69 10.89
C VAL A 115 -9.88 -2.28 9.71
N SER A 116 -10.36 -1.40 8.85
CA SER A 116 -9.61 -0.99 7.68
C SER A 116 -8.60 0.10 7.96
N TYR A 117 -8.68 0.76 9.10
CA TYR A 117 -7.80 1.87 9.41
C TYR A 117 -6.84 1.54 10.55
N THR A 118 -7.35 1.13 11.72
CA THR A 118 -6.53 0.91 12.89
C THR A 118 -5.58 -0.28 12.73
N HIS A 119 -6.10 -1.38 12.26
CA HIS A 119 -5.31 -2.59 12.09
C HIS A 119 -4.43 -2.57 10.85
N LEU A 120 -4.73 -1.71 9.90
CA LEU A 120 -4.03 -1.65 8.63
C LEU A 120 -3.14 -0.44 8.49
N THR A 121 -2.90 0.29 9.56
CA THR A 121 -2.05 1.47 9.54
C THR A 121 -0.57 1.13 9.51
N LEU A 122 -0.24 -0.09 9.82
CA LEU A 122 1.16 -0.50 9.83
C LEU A 122 1.54 -1.09 8.49
N PRO A 123 2.68 -0.68 7.97
CA PRO A 123 3.13 -1.16 6.66
C PRO A 123 3.42 -2.64 6.63
#